data_0f5f527066078e3f9182efc95e18360b
#
_entry.id   0f5f527066078e3f9182efc95e18360b
#
_cell.length_a   1.000
_cell.length_b   1.000
_cell.length_c   1.000
_cell.angle_alpha   90.00
_cell.angle_beta   90.00
_cell.angle_gamma   90.00
#
_symmetry.space_group_name_H-M   'P 1'
#
loop_
_entity.id
_entity.type
_entity.pdbx_description
1 polymer ?
#
loop_
_entity_poly.entity_id
_entity_poly.type
_entity_poly.pdbx_seq_one_letter_code
_entity_poly.pdbx_strand_id
1 'polypeptide(L)'
;MLNLRPHSGAALLAFLSSLLLMMGSIGAAAAHLLFAGRSMTSQWLDREIAFRAAEVALLDAEADLIAAIADVGGGRLASWPTPGTCGTGAQRGLCMADGDMTAWMPWLEGNLPADLGIETGTFTRITMPILPADVIGATTAPRYVIEPLDDRTGLTADAWPRFRITALGFGRDTGVRALLQTDFQP
;
A
#
# COMPACT_ATOMS: atom_id res chain seq x y z
N MET A 1 69.70 -36.59 24.54
CA MET A 1 68.45 -36.84 25.24
C MET A 1 67.71 -35.50 25.31
N LEU A 2 66.75 -35.26 24.42
CA LEU A 2 65.90 -34.05 24.41
C LEU A 2 64.80 -34.25 25.45
N ASN A 3 64.83 -33.41 26.48
CA ASN A 3 63.88 -33.42 27.58
C ASN A 3 62.65 -32.60 27.11
N LEU A 4 61.65 -33.30 26.58
CA LEU A 4 60.35 -32.72 26.26
C LEU A 4 59.62 -32.40 27.55
N ARG A 5 59.66 -31.12 27.96
CA ARG A 5 58.80 -30.62 29.05
C ARG A 5 57.39 -30.66 28.62
N PRO A 6 56.41 -31.20 29.38
CA PRO A 6 55.02 -31.25 29.01
C PRO A 6 54.43 -29.83 29.01
N HIS A 7 54.00 -29.37 27.80
CA HIS A 7 53.31 -28.08 27.64
C HIS A 7 51.80 -28.22 28.00
N SER A 8 51.53 -28.72 29.22
CA SER A 8 50.13 -28.92 29.68
C SER A 8 49.31 -27.62 29.75
N GLY A 9 49.95 -26.47 29.98
CA GLY A 9 49.25 -25.17 29.99
C GLY A 9 48.83 -24.67 28.61
N ALA A 10 49.62 -24.97 27.57
CA ALA A 10 49.29 -24.55 26.19
C ALA A 10 48.08 -25.29 25.62
N ALA A 11 47.94 -26.58 25.95
CA ALA A 11 46.79 -27.37 25.53
C ALA A 11 45.48 -26.88 26.19
N LEU A 12 45.50 -26.49 27.44
CA LEU A 12 44.34 -25.95 28.15
C LEU A 12 43.93 -24.58 27.61
N LEU A 13 44.91 -23.71 27.31
CA LEU A 13 44.63 -22.41 26.65
C LEU A 13 44.05 -22.57 25.26
N ALA A 14 44.56 -23.51 24.46
CA ALA A 14 44.03 -23.80 23.14
C ALA A 14 42.61 -24.34 23.22
N PHE A 15 42.29 -25.19 24.19
CA PHE A 15 40.96 -25.70 24.43
C PHE A 15 39.97 -24.59 24.84
N LEU A 16 40.35 -23.75 25.82
CA LEU A 16 39.51 -22.63 26.26
C LEU A 16 39.27 -21.61 25.15
N SER A 17 40.30 -21.29 24.34
CA SER A 17 40.16 -20.36 23.24
C SER A 17 39.21 -20.91 22.12
N SER A 18 39.32 -22.20 21.81
CA SER A 18 38.41 -22.82 20.84
C SER A 18 36.97 -22.88 21.36
N LEU A 19 36.76 -23.15 22.64
CA LEU A 19 35.44 -23.14 23.27
C LEU A 19 34.80 -21.73 23.23
N LEU A 20 35.58 -20.70 23.56
CA LEU A 20 35.13 -19.31 23.54
C LEU A 20 34.78 -18.86 22.09
N LEU A 21 35.62 -19.24 21.12
CA LEU A 21 35.33 -18.98 19.70
C LEU A 21 34.01 -19.66 19.23
N MET A 22 33.82 -20.89 19.65
CA MET A 22 32.62 -21.66 19.32
C MET A 22 31.35 -21.03 19.94
N MET A 23 31.42 -20.66 21.23
CA MET A 23 30.33 -19.94 21.90
C MET A 23 30.06 -18.56 21.29
N GLY A 24 31.13 -17.82 20.94
CA GLY A 24 31.03 -16.52 20.29
C GLY A 24 30.37 -16.62 18.91
N SER A 25 30.74 -17.64 18.14
CA SER A 25 30.12 -17.84 16.79
C SER A 25 28.65 -18.22 16.88
N ILE A 26 28.25 -19.05 17.84
CA ILE A 26 26.84 -19.40 18.07
C ILE A 26 26.06 -18.15 18.51
N GLY A 27 26.61 -17.36 19.42
CA GLY A 27 26.00 -16.10 19.88
C GLY A 27 25.81 -15.09 18.75
N ALA A 28 26.82 -14.92 17.89
CA ALA A 28 26.74 -14.04 16.74
C ALA A 28 25.69 -14.52 15.73
N ALA A 29 25.62 -15.82 15.43
CA ALA A 29 24.61 -16.40 14.55
C ALA A 29 23.19 -16.20 15.09
N ALA A 30 22.97 -16.44 16.38
CA ALA A 30 21.69 -16.22 17.04
C ALA A 30 21.25 -14.74 16.98
N ALA A 31 22.18 -13.81 17.25
CA ALA A 31 21.90 -12.38 17.14
C ALA A 31 21.51 -11.99 15.70
N HIS A 32 22.22 -12.51 14.70
CA HIS A 32 21.93 -12.25 13.28
C HIS A 32 20.51 -12.73 12.89
N LEU A 33 20.11 -13.92 13.35
CA LEU A 33 18.76 -14.45 13.12
C LEU A 33 17.67 -13.60 13.78
N LEU A 34 17.91 -13.10 14.99
CA LEU A 34 16.97 -12.21 15.69
C LEU A 34 16.81 -10.86 14.98
N PHE A 35 17.90 -10.27 14.47
CA PHE A 35 17.82 -9.02 13.71
C PHE A 35 17.09 -9.21 12.36
N ALA A 36 17.39 -10.31 11.66
CA ALA A 36 16.70 -10.66 10.41
C ALA A 36 15.20 -10.87 10.64
N GLY A 37 14.82 -11.59 11.71
CA GLY A 37 13.44 -11.80 12.10
C GLY A 37 12.68 -10.50 12.39
N ARG A 38 13.30 -9.57 13.11
CA ARG A 38 12.71 -8.24 13.37
C ARG A 38 12.47 -7.45 12.10
N SER A 39 13.40 -7.45 11.16
CA SER A 39 13.28 -6.76 9.89
C SER A 39 12.13 -7.32 9.06
N MET A 40 11.99 -8.65 8.96
CA MET A 40 10.89 -9.30 8.25
C MET A 40 9.52 -8.98 8.87
N THR A 41 9.43 -9.01 10.20
CA THR A 41 8.18 -8.69 10.91
C THR A 41 7.76 -7.24 10.68
N SER A 42 8.71 -6.30 10.70
CA SER A 42 8.44 -4.89 10.44
C SER A 42 7.93 -4.66 9.01
N GLN A 43 8.55 -5.29 8.01
CA GLN A 43 8.13 -5.19 6.62
C GLN A 43 6.76 -5.82 6.37
N TRP A 44 6.47 -6.94 7.04
CA TRP A 44 5.16 -7.57 6.95
C TRP A 44 4.06 -6.67 7.54
N LEU A 45 4.31 -6.09 8.71
CA LEU A 45 3.39 -5.15 9.35
C LEU A 45 3.14 -3.92 8.47
N ASP A 46 4.16 -3.38 7.84
CA ASP A 46 4.03 -2.24 6.93
C ASP A 46 3.14 -2.55 5.72
N ARG A 47 3.28 -3.76 5.16
CA ARG A 47 2.42 -4.22 4.07
C ARG A 47 0.98 -4.39 4.51
N GLU A 48 0.75 -4.94 5.71
CA GLU A 48 -0.60 -5.08 6.27
C GLU A 48 -1.26 -3.72 6.49
N ILE A 49 -0.52 -2.74 7.01
CA ILE A 49 -1.00 -1.37 7.16
C ILE A 49 -1.38 -0.77 5.80
N ALA A 50 -0.52 -0.90 4.79
CA ALA A 50 -0.79 -0.42 3.45
C ALA A 50 -2.03 -1.09 2.84
N PHE A 51 -2.17 -2.40 3.04
CA PHE A 51 -3.32 -3.16 2.55
C PHE A 51 -4.62 -2.69 3.21
N ARG A 52 -4.65 -2.56 4.53
CA ARG A 52 -5.82 -2.04 5.26
C ARG A 52 -6.16 -0.61 4.89
N ALA A 53 -5.17 0.23 4.66
CA ALA A 53 -5.39 1.58 4.17
C ALA A 53 -6.05 1.58 2.77
N ALA A 54 -5.62 0.71 1.86
CA ALA A 54 -6.24 0.57 0.55
C ALA A 54 -7.68 0.03 0.63
N GLU A 55 -7.97 -0.93 1.53
CA GLU A 55 -9.34 -1.41 1.77
C GLU A 55 -10.27 -0.26 2.23
N VAL A 56 -9.80 0.59 3.14
CA VAL A 56 -10.58 1.76 3.59
C VAL A 56 -10.86 2.71 2.42
N ALA A 57 -9.89 2.92 1.53
CA ALA A 57 -10.10 3.76 0.34
C ALA A 57 -11.10 3.14 -0.65
N LEU A 58 -11.13 1.80 -0.81
CA LEU A 58 -12.15 1.14 -1.61
C LEU A 58 -13.55 1.35 -1.05
N LEU A 59 -13.73 1.14 0.25
CA LEU A 59 -15.02 1.35 0.91
C LEU A 59 -15.49 2.81 0.82
N ASP A 60 -14.55 3.77 0.94
CA ASP A 60 -14.85 5.19 0.77
C ASP A 60 -15.29 5.51 -0.66
N ALA A 61 -14.62 4.93 -1.67
CA ALA A 61 -14.97 5.08 -3.07
C ALA A 61 -16.35 4.50 -3.40
N GLU A 62 -16.70 3.34 -2.83
CA GLU A 62 -18.03 2.76 -2.97
C GLU A 62 -19.12 3.67 -2.38
N ALA A 63 -18.85 4.21 -1.19
CA ALA A 63 -19.77 5.15 -0.54
C ALA A 63 -19.92 6.45 -1.33
N ASP A 64 -18.82 6.98 -1.90
CA ASP A 64 -18.83 8.14 -2.79
C ASP A 64 -19.66 7.90 -4.05
N LEU A 65 -19.49 6.73 -4.70
CA LEU A 65 -20.28 6.34 -5.87
C LEU A 65 -21.77 6.23 -5.55
N ILE A 66 -22.14 5.56 -4.47
CA ILE A 66 -23.53 5.42 -4.03
C ILE A 66 -24.15 6.80 -3.79
N ALA A 67 -23.45 7.69 -3.10
CA ALA A 67 -23.91 9.05 -2.85
C ALA A 67 -24.06 9.86 -4.15
N ALA A 68 -23.13 9.74 -5.08
CA ALA A 68 -23.16 10.44 -6.36
C ALA A 68 -24.26 9.94 -7.28
N ILE A 69 -24.61 8.65 -7.24
CA ILE A 69 -25.72 8.06 -8.01
C ILE A 69 -27.09 8.47 -7.40
N ALA A 70 -27.16 8.56 -6.06
CA ALA A 70 -28.38 8.99 -5.38
C ALA A 70 -28.68 10.49 -5.56
N ASP A 71 -27.73 11.29 -6.02
CA ASP A 71 -27.92 12.72 -6.25
C ASP A 71 -28.78 12.97 -7.49
N VAL A 72 -29.86 13.77 -7.30
CA VAL A 72 -30.78 14.14 -8.39
C VAL A 72 -30.02 15.01 -9.40
N GLY A 73 -29.79 14.47 -10.58
CA GLY A 73 -28.99 15.13 -11.64
C GLY A 73 -27.61 14.52 -11.84
N GLY A 74 -27.32 13.40 -11.17
CA GLY A 74 -26.09 12.63 -11.36
C GLY A 74 -24.89 13.18 -10.60
N GLY A 75 -25.04 14.28 -9.85
CA GLY A 75 -23.98 14.84 -9.03
C GLY A 75 -22.65 14.97 -9.76
N ARG A 76 -21.57 14.47 -9.15
CA ARG A 76 -20.24 14.46 -9.78
C ARG A 76 -20.09 13.50 -10.97
N LEU A 77 -21.02 12.54 -11.16
CA LEU A 77 -21.03 11.60 -12.27
C LEU A 77 -21.76 12.16 -13.52
N ALA A 78 -22.38 13.35 -13.43
CA ALA A 78 -23.12 13.97 -14.54
C ALA A 78 -22.25 14.22 -15.78
N SER A 79 -20.94 14.35 -15.62
CA SER A 79 -20.01 14.45 -16.73
C SER A 79 -18.71 13.69 -16.42
N TRP A 80 -18.14 13.09 -17.45
CA TRP A 80 -16.89 12.34 -17.37
C TRP A 80 -15.78 13.09 -18.11
N PRO A 81 -14.53 12.93 -17.67
CA PRO A 81 -13.38 13.49 -18.39
C PRO A 81 -13.25 12.86 -19.78
N THR A 82 -12.43 13.46 -20.62
CA THR A 82 -12.10 12.89 -21.93
C THR A 82 -11.28 11.62 -21.80
N PRO A 83 -11.41 10.65 -22.74
CA PRO A 83 -10.58 9.44 -22.72
C PRO A 83 -9.09 9.75 -22.53
N GLY A 84 -8.40 8.95 -21.73
CA GLY A 84 -6.99 9.14 -21.38
C GLY A 84 -6.70 10.20 -20.31
N THR A 85 -7.75 10.80 -19.71
CA THR A 85 -7.59 11.85 -18.69
C THR A 85 -8.38 11.56 -17.42
N CYS A 86 -8.02 12.27 -16.33
CA CYS A 86 -8.81 12.29 -15.11
C CYS A 86 -9.39 13.69 -14.88
N GLY A 87 -10.53 13.73 -14.23
CA GLY A 87 -11.25 14.96 -13.90
C GLY A 87 -10.56 15.77 -12.79
N THR A 88 -10.93 17.04 -12.70
CA THR A 88 -10.46 17.99 -11.71
C THR A 88 -11.63 18.59 -10.91
N GLY A 89 -11.35 19.23 -9.79
CA GLY A 89 -12.38 19.87 -8.98
C GLY A 89 -13.41 18.86 -8.44
N ALA A 90 -14.68 19.05 -8.74
CA ALA A 90 -15.76 18.15 -8.32
C ALA A 90 -15.67 16.75 -8.96
N GLN A 91 -14.98 16.64 -10.11
CA GLN A 91 -14.80 15.38 -10.84
C GLN A 91 -13.43 14.73 -10.54
N ARG A 92 -12.70 15.27 -9.59
CA ARG A 92 -11.40 14.70 -9.18
C ARG A 92 -11.54 13.20 -8.89
N GLY A 93 -10.58 12.40 -9.38
CA GLY A 93 -10.56 10.95 -9.23
C GLY A 93 -11.50 10.17 -10.16
N LEU A 94 -12.33 10.84 -10.95
CA LEU A 94 -13.00 10.18 -12.06
C LEU A 94 -12.05 10.17 -13.24
N CYS A 95 -11.70 8.99 -13.72
CA CYS A 95 -10.78 8.80 -14.84
C CYS A 95 -11.49 8.07 -15.97
N MET A 96 -11.14 8.39 -17.21
CA MET A 96 -11.62 7.68 -18.39
C MET A 96 -10.44 6.98 -19.05
N ALA A 97 -10.48 5.65 -19.13
CA ALA A 97 -9.46 4.89 -19.83
C ALA A 97 -9.43 5.22 -21.32
N ASP A 98 -8.24 5.16 -21.92
CA ASP A 98 -8.05 5.18 -23.37
C ASP A 98 -7.29 3.90 -23.75
N GLY A 99 -8.03 2.87 -24.10
CA GLY A 99 -7.50 1.53 -24.33
C GLY A 99 -6.89 0.94 -23.05
N ASP A 100 -5.70 0.34 -23.17
CA ASP A 100 -5.00 -0.31 -22.04
C ASP A 100 -4.18 0.66 -21.17
N MET A 101 -4.30 1.97 -21.39
CA MET A 101 -3.47 2.97 -20.69
C MET A 101 -3.97 3.25 -19.28
N THR A 102 -3.25 2.75 -18.29
CA THR A 102 -3.39 3.11 -16.87
C THR A 102 -2.73 4.46 -16.58
N ALA A 103 -3.19 5.53 -17.22
CA ALA A 103 -2.62 6.87 -17.08
C ALA A 103 -2.76 7.44 -15.65
N TRP A 104 -3.62 6.85 -14.83
CA TRP A 104 -3.95 7.32 -13.49
C TRP A 104 -2.93 6.95 -12.40
N MET A 105 -2.01 5.99 -12.65
CA MET A 105 -1.06 5.57 -11.61
C MET A 105 -0.18 6.70 -11.06
N PRO A 106 0.43 7.59 -11.88
CA PRO A 106 1.20 8.72 -11.35
C PRO A 106 0.36 9.69 -10.50
N TRP A 107 -0.93 9.85 -10.84
CA TRP A 107 -1.84 10.70 -10.08
C TRP A 107 -2.26 10.08 -8.76
N LEU A 108 -2.49 8.78 -8.77
CA LEU A 108 -2.81 8.03 -7.55
C LEU A 108 -1.63 8.04 -6.58
N GLU A 109 -0.41 7.96 -7.08
CA GLU A 109 0.82 8.07 -6.30
C GLU A 109 1.13 9.49 -5.80
N GLY A 110 0.44 10.51 -6.31
CA GLY A 110 0.69 11.90 -5.96
C GLY A 110 1.97 12.47 -6.58
N ASN A 111 2.49 11.87 -7.65
CA ASN A 111 3.73 12.27 -8.31
C ASN A 111 3.57 13.44 -9.31
N LEU A 112 2.35 13.86 -9.57
CA LEU A 112 2.05 14.99 -10.45
C LEU A 112 1.44 16.14 -9.66
N PRO A 113 1.69 17.40 -10.09
CA PRO A 113 1.20 18.61 -9.41
C PRO A 113 -0.33 18.70 -9.40
N ALA A 114 -1.01 18.05 -10.33
CA ALA A 114 -2.47 17.92 -10.29
C ALA A 114 -2.83 16.75 -9.37
N ASP A 115 -3.35 17.07 -8.26
CA ASP A 115 -3.86 16.19 -7.22
C ASP A 115 -5.16 15.50 -7.70
N LEU A 116 -5.02 14.55 -8.60
CA LEU A 116 -6.13 13.92 -9.34
C LEU A 116 -6.69 12.68 -8.64
N GLY A 117 -5.89 12.00 -7.81
CA GLY A 117 -6.38 10.94 -6.93
C GLY A 117 -7.19 11.54 -5.78
N ILE A 118 -8.23 10.83 -5.36
CA ILE A 118 -9.06 11.25 -4.23
C ILE A 118 -8.46 10.70 -2.95
N GLU A 119 -8.16 11.56 -2.01
CA GLU A 119 -7.85 11.14 -0.65
C GLU A 119 -9.14 10.70 0.06
N THR A 120 -9.06 9.60 0.81
CA THR A 120 -10.18 9.09 1.61
C THR A 120 -10.83 10.19 2.42
N GLY A 121 -12.16 10.24 2.39
CA GLY A 121 -12.96 11.23 3.12
C GLY A 121 -13.19 12.56 2.39
N THR A 122 -12.60 12.77 1.22
CA THR A 122 -12.76 14.03 0.47
C THR A 122 -14.22 14.33 0.14
N PHE A 123 -15.00 13.35 -0.28
CA PHE A 123 -16.41 13.51 -0.64
C PHE A 123 -17.35 12.92 0.41
N THR A 124 -16.96 11.84 1.06
CA THR A 124 -17.79 11.13 2.06
C THR A 124 -17.67 11.70 3.46
N ARG A 125 -16.61 12.49 3.74
CA ARG A 125 -16.24 12.97 5.06
C ARG A 125 -15.87 11.87 6.07
N ILE A 126 -15.61 10.66 5.60
CA ILE A 126 -15.03 9.59 6.41
C ILE A 126 -13.60 10.02 6.77
N THR A 127 -13.25 10.01 8.03
CA THR A 127 -11.91 10.38 8.47
C THR A 127 -11.11 9.14 8.82
N MET A 128 -10.00 8.94 8.15
CA MET A 128 -8.98 7.98 8.56
C MET A 128 -7.97 8.69 9.46
N PRO A 129 -7.67 8.19 10.67
CA PRO A 129 -6.64 8.80 11.50
C PRO A 129 -5.27 8.63 10.83
N ILE A 130 -4.63 9.76 10.49
CA ILE A 130 -3.24 9.80 10.07
C ILE A 130 -2.39 9.85 11.34
N LEU A 131 -1.56 8.85 11.54
CA LEU A 131 -0.76 8.71 12.74
C LEU A 131 0.67 9.22 12.51
N PRO A 132 1.32 9.80 13.54
CA PRO A 132 2.73 10.14 13.48
C PRO A 132 3.60 8.93 13.09
N ALA A 133 4.75 9.18 12.49
CA ALA A 133 5.63 8.10 11.98
C ALA A 133 6.18 7.15 13.05
N ASP A 134 6.16 7.55 14.31
CA ASP A 134 6.56 6.76 15.48
C ASP A 134 5.43 5.88 16.03
N VAL A 135 4.20 6.07 15.54
CA VAL A 135 3.02 5.28 15.92
C VAL A 135 2.72 4.25 14.82
N ILE A 136 2.21 3.09 15.22
CA ILE A 136 1.80 2.03 14.26
C ILE A 136 0.56 2.50 13.49
N GLY A 137 0.73 2.78 12.20
CA GLY A 137 -0.37 3.21 11.33
C GLY A 137 0.14 3.87 10.05
N ALA A 138 -0.77 4.19 9.14
CA ALA A 138 -0.44 4.89 7.90
C ALA A 138 -0.08 6.36 8.19
N THR A 139 1.01 6.83 7.58
CA THR A 139 1.45 8.24 7.70
C THR A 139 0.89 9.13 6.58
N THR A 140 0.35 8.50 5.55
CA THR A 140 -0.22 9.18 4.37
C THR A 140 -1.62 8.65 4.14
N ALA A 141 -2.56 9.55 3.83
CA ALA A 141 -3.92 9.17 3.49
C ALA A 141 -3.94 8.29 2.24
N PRO A 142 -4.69 7.18 2.25
CA PRO A 142 -4.86 6.37 1.07
C PRO A 142 -5.72 7.12 0.04
N ARG A 143 -5.57 6.71 -1.22
CA ARG A 143 -6.19 7.39 -2.37
C ARG A 143 -6.89 6.40 -3.27
N TYR A 144 -7.87 6.90 -4.03
CA TYR A 144 -8.55 6.09 -5.04
C TYR A 144 -8.84 6.88 -6.32
N VAL A 145 -9.10 6.13 -7.37
CA VAL A 145 -9.65 6.60 -8.64
C VAL A 145 -10.78 5.67 -9.07
N ILE A 146 -11.70 6.21 -9.86
CA ILE A 146 -12.90 5.52 -10.34
C ILE A 146 -12.93 5.63 -11.87
N GLU A 147 -13.12 4.51 -12.54
CA GLU A 147 -13.21 4.41 -14.00
C GLU A 147 -14.52 3.70 -14.38
N PRO A 148 -15.25 4.17 -15.39
CA PRO A 148 -16.41 3.43 -15.91
C PRO A 148 -15.92 2.22 -16.70
N LEU A 149 -16.57 1.08 -16.50
CA LEU A 149 -16.31 -0.17 -17.23
C LEU A 149 -17.23 -0.37 -18.45
N ASP A 150 -17.99 0.64 -18.80
CA ASP A 150 -18.97 0.50 -19.88
C ASP A 150 -18.32 0.30 -21.22
N ASP A 151 -18.37 -0.93 -21.71
CA ASP A 151 -18.41 -1.18 -23.15
C ASP A 151 -19.68 -0.56 -23.71
N ARG A 152 -19.56 0.64 -24.27
CA ARG A 152 -20.66 1.36 -24.93
C ARG A 152 -21.35 0.59 -26.06
N THR A 153 -20.94 -0.66 -26.31
CA THR A 153 -21.37 -1.49 -27.44
C THR A 153 -22.52 -2.43 -27.14
N GLY A 154 -23.10 -2.48 -25.94
CA GLY A 154 -24.11 -3.49 -25.66
C GLY A 154 -25.00 -3.36 -24.46
N LEU A 155 -24.98 -2.26 -23.72
CA LEU A 155 -25.87 -2.11 -22.57
C LEU A 155 -27.29 -1.84 -23.08
N THR A 156 -28.18 -2.79 -22.86
CA THR A 156 -29.61 -2.53 -22.81
C THR A 156 -29.85 -1.44 -21.76
N ALA A 157 -30.77 -0.52 -22.03
CA ALA A 157 -31.07 0.66 -21.19
C ALA A 157 -31.37 0.36 -19.70
N ASP A 158 -31.41 -0.89 -19.32
CA ASP A 158 -31.77 -1.40 -18.00
C ASP A 158 -30.56 -1.89 -17.16
N ALA A 159 -29.34 -1.85 -17.69
CA ALA A 159 -28.17 -2.28 -16.94
C ALA A 159 -27.56 -1.12 -16.16
N TRP A 160 -27.41 -1.31 -14.85
CA TRP A 160 -26.67 -0.37 -14.00
C TRP A 160 -25.23 -0.24 -14.47
N PRO A 161 -24.67 0.98 -14.52
CA PRO A 161 -23.29 1.17 -14.92
C PRO A 161 -22.35 0.42 -13.95
N ARG A 162 -21.30 -0.18 -14.50
CA ARG A 162 -20.24 -0.80 -13.71
C ARG A 162 -19.04 0.13 -13.65
N PHE A 163 -18.40 0.14 -12.52
CA PHE A 163 -17.23 0.97 -12.27
C PHE A 163 -16.07 0.10 -11.81
N ARG A 164 -14.88 0.48 -12.21
CA ARG A 164 -13.64 -0.03 -11.63
C ARG A 164 -13.13 0.99 -10.64
N ILE A 165 -12.90 0.54 -9.43
CA ILE A 165 -12.28 1.35 -8.37
C ILE A 165 -10.87 0.82 -8.18
N THR A 166 -9.88 1.72 -8.25
CA THR A 166 -8.51 1.42 -7.95
C THR A 166 -8.07 2.25 -6.77
N ALA A 167 -7.62 1.60 -5.70
CA ALA A 167 -7.20 2.23 -4.46
C ALA A 167 -5.74 1.94 -4.15
N LEU A 168 -5.03 2.94 -3.64
CA LEU A 168 -3.65 2.89 -3.22
C LEU A 168 -3.55 3.23 -1.73
N GLY A 169 -3.10 2.28 -0.94
CA GLY A 169 -2.78 2.45 0.47
C GLY A 169 -1.28 2.53 0.71
N PHE A 170 -0.89 3.25 1.74
CA PHE A 170 0.50 3.45 2.15
C PHE A 170 0.75 2.83 3.52
N GLY A 171 1.93 2.26 3.72
CA GLY A 171 2.42 1.83 5.01
C GLY A 171 2.92 3.00 5.87
N ARG A 172 3.66 2.69 6.92
CA ARG A 172 4.40 3.70 7.69
C ARG A 172 5.52 4.32 6.85
N ASP A 173 6.17 3.48 6.06
CA ASP A 173 7.07 3.93 5.00
C ASP A 173 6.25 4.12 3.72
N THR A 174 6.27 5.32 3.15
CA THR A 174 5.56 5.65 1.91
C THR A 174 6.07 4.86 0.70
N GLY A 175 7.25 4.25 0.81
CA GLY A 175 7.76 3.29 -0.18
C GLY A 175 7.03 1.95 -0.15
N VAL A 176 6.38 1.60 0.97
CA VAL A 176 5.58 0.38 1.08
C VAL A 176 4.13 0.71 0.73
N ARG A 177 3.65 0.12 -0.35
CA ARG A 177 2.34 0.42 -0.93
C ARG A 177 1.56 -0.85 -1.20
N ALA A 178 0.24 -0.75 -1.14
CA ALA A 178 -0.69 -1.77 -1.59
C ALA A 178 -1.67 -1.15 -2.59
N LEU A 179 -1.79 -1.77 -3.76
CA LEU A 179 -2.76 -1.42 -4.78
C LEU A 179 -3.87 -2.47 -4.77
N LEU A 180 -5.10 -2.03 -4.59
CA LEU A 180 -6.28 -2.87 -4.68
C LEU A 180 -7.18 -2.37 -5.81
N GLN A 181 -7.84 -3.30 -6.47
CA GLN A 181 -8.77 -2.99 -7.53
C GLN A 181 -10.03 -3.85 -7.37
N THR A 182 -11.18 -3.26 -7.55
CA THR A 182 -12.48 -3.96 -7.54
C THR A 182 -13.38 -3.42 -8.63
N ASP A 183 -14.23 -4.28 -9.15
CA ASP A 183 -15.32 -3.88 -10.02
C ASP A 183 -16.59 -3.75 -9.16
N PHE A 184 -17.22 -2.57 -9.21
CA PHE A 184 -18.37 -2.22 -8.41
C PHE A 184 -19.57 -1.97 -9.32
N GLN A 185 -20.71 -2.54 -8.94
CA GLN A 185 -22.00 -2.29 -9.55
C GLN A 185 -22.98 -1.92 -8.45
N PRO A 186 -23.55 -0.71 -8.45
CA PRO A 186 -24.47 -0.24 -7.44
C PRO A 186 -25.82 -0.96 -7.45
#